data_b5d8981e59abee751c8bba21a52aae0b
#
_entry.id   b5d8981e59abee751c8bba21a52aae0b
#
_cell.length_a   1.000
_cell.length_b   1.000
_cell.length_c   1.000
_cell.angle_alpha   90.00
_cell.angle_beta   90.00
_cell.angle_gamma   90.00
#
_symmetry.space_group_name_H-M   'P 1'
#
loop_
_entity.id
_entity.type
_entity.pdbx_description
1 polymer ?
#
loop_
_entity_poly.entity_id
_entity_poly.type
_entity_poly.pdbx_seq_one_letter_code
_entity_poly.pdbx_strand_id
1 'polypeptide(L)'
;MTEDENCLKSSRKGTISLKLKYLCCALLIAFFLSMGFFSDTSAVETINWRSYEEGLVVSKAEKKKVFLHFYADWCVFCAKMAQETFQNPAVVSYLNNHFIPVRVDTDKDPATAMKYGVTGLPSTWFLTEMGEAIGTVPGFIPPEPLLAMLKEVNGIDTGG
;
A
#
# COMPACT_ATOMS: atom_id res chain seq x y z
N MET A 1 -3.28 -83.74 -31.71
CA MET A 1 -3.78 -82.83 -32.68
C MET A 1 -4.93 -82.14 -31.94
N THR A 2 -4.76 -80.89 -31.42
CA THR A 2 -4.42 -79.72 -32.05
C THR A 2 -4.17 -78.61 -31.01
N GLU A 3 -2.98 -78.15 -30.89
CA GLU A 3 -2.61 -76.89 -30.27
C GLU A 3 -2.63 -75.86 -31.38
N ASP A 4 -3.40 -74.75 -31.20
CA ASP A 4 -3.18 -73.49 -31.96
C ASP A 4 -4.37 -72.51 -31.92
N GLU A 5 -4.95 -72.26 -30.74
CA GLU A 5 -5.96 -71.18 -30.60
C GLU A 5 -5.75 -70.20 -29.44
N ASN A 6 -4.56 -70.06 -28.88
CA ASN A 6 -4.39 -69.24 -27.67
C ASN A 6 -3.40 -68.07 -27.81
N CYS A 7 -3.05 -67.68 -29.06
CA CYS A 7 -2.00 -66.63 -29.29
C CYS A 7 -2.55 -65.26 -29.70
N LEU A 8 -3.83 -65.04 -29.89
CA LEU A 8 -4.40 -63.80 -30.41
C LEU A 8 -5.22 -62.95 -29.40
N LYS A 9 -5.24 -63.32 -28.11
CA LYS A 9 -6.05 -62.62 -27.12
C LYS A 9 -5.25 -61.69 -26.13
N SER A 10 -3.90 -61.60 -26.28
CA SER A 10 -3.05 -60.90 -25.34
C SER A 10 -2.63 -59.47 -25.76
N SER A 11 -2.98 -59.02 -26.99
CA SER A 11 -2.41 -57.74 -27.50
C SER A 11 -3.33 -56.54 -27.40
N ARG A 12 -4.54 -56.64 -26.85
CA ARG A 12 -5.47 -55.50 -26.77
C ARG A 12 -5.58 -54.84 -25.39
N LYS A 13 -4.99 -55.39 -24.35
CA LYS A 13 -5.09 -54.82 -22.97
C LYS A 13 -4.00 -53.80 -22.64
N GLY A 14 -2.91 -53.72 -23.38
CA GLY A 14 -1.77 -52.83 -23.07
C GLY A 14 -1.97 -51.34 -23.48
N THR A 15 -2.70 -51.13 -24.57
CA THR A 15 -2.76 -49.80 -25.22
C THR A 15 -3.77 -48.85 -24.55
N ILE A 16 -4.86 -49.42 -24.00
CA ILE A 16 -5.90 -48.65 -23.29
C ILE A 16 -5.36 -48.15 -21.94
N SER A 17 -4.59 -48.99 -21.26
CA SER A 17 -3.99 -48.64 -19.96
C SER A 17 -2.97 -47.53 -20.04
N LEU A 18 -2.21 -47.46 -21.10
CA LEU A 18 -1.18 -46.42 -21.29
C LEU A 18 -1.83 -45.05 -21.59
N LYS A 19 -2.80 -45.01 -22.49
CA LYS A 19 -3.58 -43.80 -22.81
C LYS A 19 -4.32 -43.24 -21.59
N LEU A 20 -4.89 -44.12 -20.77
CA LEU A 20 -5.59 -43.74 -19.55
C LEU A 20 -4.62 -43.13 -18.52
N LYS A 21 -3.40 -43.64 -18.38
CA LYS A 21 -2.36 -43.09 -17.52
C LYS A 21 -1.93 -41.68 -17.96
N TYR A 22 -1.72 -41.47 -19.28
CA TYR A 22 -1.39 -40.15 -19.80
C TYR A 22 -2.54 -39.15 -19.64
N LEU A 23 -3.80 -39.60 -19.79
CA LEU A 23 -4.97 -38.77 -19.57
C LEU A 23 -5.09 -38.33 -18.10
N CYS A 24 -4.89 -39.25 -17.16
CA CYS A 24 -4.85 -38.92 -15.72
C CYS A 24 -3.71 -37.96 -15.38
N CYS A 25 -2.50 -38.18 -15.91
CA CYS A 25 -1.38 -37.26 -15.70
C CYS A 25 -1.66 -35.87 -16.29
N ALA A 26 -2.24 -35.79 -17.50
CA ALA A 26 -2.60 -34.52 -18.12
C ALA A 26 -3.67 -33.76 -17.32
N LEU A 27 -4.67 -34.46 -16.77
CA LEU A 27 -5.70 -33.86 -15.91
C LEU A 27 -5.12 -33.39 -14.57
N LEU A 28 -4.20 -34.12 -13.97
CA LEU A 28 -3.52 -33.70 -12.73
C LEU A 28 -2.63 -32.47 -12.97
N ILE A 29 -1.90 -32.42 -14.08
CA ILE A 29 -1.08 -31.26 -14.45
C ILE A 29 -1.98 -30.05 -14.74
N ALA A 30 -3.09 -30.21 -15.44
CA ALA A 30 -4.06 -29.13 -15.68
C ALA A 30 -4.70 -28.64 -14.37
N PHE A 31 -4.99 -29.54 -13.42
CA PHE A 31 -5.51 -29.20 -12.10
C PHE A 31 -4.47 -28.43 -11.26
N PHE A 32 -3.19 -28.84 -11.29
CA PHE A 32 -2.10 -28.11 -10.62
C PHE A 32 -1.80 -26.74 -11.25
N LEU A 33 -1.97 -26.59 -12.57
CA LEU A 33 -1.82 -25.31 -13.26
C LEU A 33 -3.01 -24.36 -13.02
N SER A 34 -4.20 -24.91 -12.72
CA SER A 34 -5.38 -24.09 -12.37
C SER A 34 -5.41 -23.66 -10.90
N MET A 35 -4.68 -24.34 -10.00
CA MET A 35 -4.36 -23.84 -8.68
C MET A 35 -3.24 -22.79 -8.82
N GLY A 36 -3.61 -21.63 -9.43
CA GLY A 36 -2.76 -20.46 -9.44
C GLY A 36 -2.28 -20.19 -8.01
N PHE A 37 -0.98 -20.22 -7.80
CA PHE A 37 -0.34 -19.70 -6.60
C PHE A 37 -0.79 -18.25 -6.44
N PHE A 38 -1.84 -18.01 -5.71
CA PHE A 38 -2.12 -16.73 -5.09
C PHE A 38 -1.01 -16.55 -4.04
N SER A 39 0.15 -16.08 -4.50
CA SER A 39 1.14 -15.48 -3.62
C SER A 39 0.54 -14.16 -3.17
N ASP A 40 -0.20 -14.18 -2.08
CA ASP A 40 -0.54 -12.99 -1.32
C ASP A 40 0.76 -12.50 -0.68
N THR A 41 1.57 -11.82 -1.49
CA THR A 41 2.69 -11.05 -1.00
C THR A 41 2.07 -9.81 -0.37
N SER A 42 1.74 -9.90 0.91
CA SER A 42 1.43 -8.75 1.73
C SER A 42 2.69 -7.88 1.78
N ALA A 43 2.89 -7.07 0.73
CA ALA A 43 3.87 -6.00 0.77
C ALA A 43 3.48 -5.11 1.94
N VAL A 44 4.39 -4.91 2.88
CA VAL A 44 4.19 -3.94 3.97
C VAL A 44 3.99 -2.59 3.30
N GLU A 45 2.76 -2.10 3.31
CA GLU A 45 2.41 -0.82 2.71
C GLU A 45 3.09 0.28 3.54
N THR A 46 3.80 1.18 2.88
CA THR A 46 4.43 2.36 3.50
C THR A 46 3.76 3.63 3.02
N ILE A 47 3.91 4.74 3.77
CA ILE A 47 3.38 6.03 3.33
C ILE A 47 4.16 6.53 2.11
N ASN A 48 3.45 6.92 1.06
CA ASN A 48 3.99 7.43 -0.20
C ASN A 48 4.37 8.92 -0.08
N TRP A 49 5.42 9.19 0.72
CA TRP A 49 5.89 10.55 0.97
C TRP A 49 6.38 11.26 -0.29
N ARG A 50 6.00 12.54 -0.43
CA ARG A 50 6.42 13.45 -1.51
C ARG A 50 7.15 14.65 -0.95
N SER A 51 7.90 15.35 -1.80
CA SER A 51 8.41 16.69 -1.51
C SER A 51 7.27 17.71 -1.46
N TYR A 52 7.53 18.89 -0.94
CA TYR A 52 6.52 19.94 -0.80
C TYR A 52 5.96 20.37 -2.17
N GLU A 53 6.84 20.68 -3.11
CA GLU A 53 6.45 21.13 -4.45
C GLU A 53 5.71 20.06 -5.24
N GLU A 54 6.24 18.83 -5.23
CA GLU A 54 5.61 17.69 -5.89
C GLU A 54 4.22 17.42 -5.30
N GLY A 55 4.11 17.44 -3.97
CA GLY A 55 2.86 17.19 -3.27
C GLY A 55 1.76 18.19 -3.65
N LEU A 56 2.07 19.48 -3.77
CA LEU A 56 1.11 20.49 -4.18
C LEU A 56 0.66 20.33 -5.65
N VAL A 57 1.56 19.93 -6.54
CA VAL A 57 1.20 19.67 -7.95
C VAL A 57 0.25 18.46 -8.04
N VAL A 58 0.58 17.38 -7.32
CA VAL A 58 -0.21 16.15 -7.34
C VAL A 58 -1.56 16.36 -6.66
N SER A 59 -1.60 17.07 -5.51
CA SER A 59 -2.86 17.32 -4.78
C SER A 59 -3.89 18.06 -5.65
N LYS A 60 -3.45 19.04 -6.41
CA LYS A 60 -4.29 19.77 -7.35
C LYS A 60 -4.78 18.87 -8.50
N ALA A 61 -3.92 18.02 -9.04
CA ALA A 61 -4.25 17.10 -10.13
C ALA A 61 -5.23 16.00 -9.69
N GLU A 62 -5.02 15.43 -8.51
CA GLU A 62 -5.85 14.34 -7.96
C GLU A 62 -7.06 14.85 -7.15
N LYS A 63 -7.16 16.17 -6.92
CA LYS A 63 -8.18 16.81 -6.07
C LYS A 63 -8.24 16.19 -4.67
N LYS A 64 -7.06 15.89 -4.11
CA LYS A 64 -6.91 15.34 -2.76
C LYS A 64 -6.27 16.37 -1.85
N LYS A 65 -6.74 16.41 -0.59
CA LYS A 65 -6.13 17.21 0.47
C LYS A 65 -4.70 16.78 0.76
N VAL A 66 -3.89 17.70 1.27
CA VAL A 66 -2.49 17.42 1.64
C VAL A 66 -2.39 17.16 3.13
N PHE A 67 -1.69 16.08 3.49
CA PHE A 67 -1.17 15.84 4.81
C PHE A 67 0.29 16.26 4.82
N LEU A 68 0.62 17.41 5.42
CA LEU A 68 1.96 17.99 5.43
C LEU A 68 2.59 17.82 6.82
N HIS A 69 3.73 17.12 6.86
CA HIS A 69 4.45 16.79 8.09
C HIS A 69 5.85 17.39 8.10
N PHE A 70 6.12 18.26 9.10
CA PHE A 70 7.44 18.84 9.35
C PHE A 70 8.19 18.03 10.39
N TYR A 71 9.45 17.74 10.11
CA TYR A 71 10.33 16.94 10.96
C TYR A 71 11.79 17.40 10.85
N ALA A 72 12.66 16.84 11.69
CA ALA A 72 14.10 16.87 11.56
C ALA A 72 14.70 15.54 12.06
N ASP A 73 15.88 15.19 11.59
CA ASP A 73 16.52 13.91 11.94
C ASP A 73 16.91 13.82 13.43
N TRP A 74 17.20 14.93 14.09
CA TRP A 74 17.51 15.01 15.52
C TRP A 74 16.27 15.02 16.43
N CYS A 75 15.07 15.12 15.88
CA CYS A 75 13.82 15.26 16.65
C CYS A 75 13.34 13.91 17.18
N VAL A 76 13.47 13.68 18.49
CA VAL A 76 13.09 12.41 19.15
C VAL A 76 11.61 12.08 18.99
N PHE A 77 10.70 13.07 19.12
CA PHE A 77 9.27 12.85 18.94
C PHE A 77 8.89 12.62 17.47
N CYS A 78 9.68 13.13 16.51
CA CYS A 78 9.51 12.82 15.10
C CYS A 78 9.88 11.36 14.81
N ALA A 79 11.00 10.88 15.37
CA ALA A 79 11.40 9.48 15.28
C ALA A 79 10.34 8.55 15.89
N LYS A 80 9.79 8.93 17.06
CA LYS A 80 8.70 8.19 17.68
C LYS A 80 7.46 8.12 16.78
N MET A 81 7.07 9.25 16.19
CA MET A 81 5.92 9.30 15.29
C MET A 81 6.14 8.47 14.02
N ALA A 82 7.37 8.45 13.50
CA ALA A 82 7.75 7.62 12.37
C ALA A 82 7.65 6.11 12.66
N GLN A 83 7.95 5.69 13.91
CA GLN A 83 7.95 4.28 14.32
C GLN A 83 6.57 3.79 14.76
N GLU A 84 5.82 4.60 15.48
CA GLU A 84 4.53 4.18 16.07
C GLU A 84 3.35 4.54 15.18
N THR A 85 3.28 5.81 14.71
CA THR A 85 2.11 6.32 13.99
C THR A 85 2.15 6.01 12.51
N PHE A 86 3.31 6.27 11.86
CA PHE A 86 3.45 6.10 10.42
C PHE A 86 3.77 4.66 9.98
N GLN A 87 3.85 3.72 10.92
CA GLN A 87 3.88 2.28 10.64
C GLN A 87 2.54 1.59 10.96
N ASN A 88 1.57 2.30 11.52
CA ASN A 88 0.25 1.75 11.77
C ASN A 88 -0.48 1.50 10.43
N PRO A 89 -0.88 0.25 10.11
CA PRO A 89 -1.45 -0.08 8.81
C PRO A 89 -2.71 0.71 8.45
N ALA A 90 -3.56 1.03 9.44
CA ALA A 90 -4.78 1.80 9.20
C ALA A 90 -4.46 3.27 8.86
N VAL A 91 -3.44 3.87 9.49
CA VAL A 91 -2.97 5.22 9.18
C VAL A 91 -2.34 5.26 7.80
N VAL A 92 -1.45 4.30 7.50
CA VAL A 92 -0.76 4.19 6.19
C VAL A 92 -1.77 4.08 5.06
N SER A 93 -2.68 3.11 5.16
CA SER A 93 -3.69 2.88 4.14
C SER A 93 -4.61 4.10 3.97
N TYR A 94 -5.05 4.72 5.07
CA TYR A 94 -5.94 5.89 4.99
C TYR A 94 -5.25 7.10 4.35
N LEU A 95 -4.00 7.39 4.73
CA LEU A 95 -3.20 8.48 4.16
C LEU A 95 -2.99 8.28 2.65
N ASN A 96 -2.53 7.10 2.23
CA ASN A 96 -2.24 6.82 0.83
C ASN A 96 -3.50 6.90 -0.06
N ASN A 97 -4.65 6.49 0.45
CA ASN A 97 -5.89 6.47 -0.32
C ASN A 97 -6.59 7.84 -0.39
N HIS A 98 -6.54 8.64 0.67
CA HIS A 98 -7.38 9.83 0.80
C HIS A 98 -6.63 11.16 0.80
N PHE A 99 -5.32 11.14 1.03
CA PHE A 99 -4.49 12.35 1.08
C PHE A 99 -3.30 12.25 0.14
N ILE A 100 -2.63 13.37 -0.05
CA ILE A 100 -1.28 13.43 -0.61
C ILE A 100 -0.33 13.66 0.56
N PRO A 101 0.42 12.61 1.00
CA PRO A 101 1.37 12.75 2.10
C PRO A 101 2.63 13.51 1.66
N VAL A 102 2.93 14.58 2.37
CA VAL A 102 4.10 15.42 2.16
C VAL A 102 4.94 15.47 3.43
N ARG A 103 6.26 15.31 3.32
CA ARG A 103 7.21 15.46 4.42
C ARG A 103 8.23 16.52 4.09
N VAL A 104 8.48 17.41 5.06
CA VAL A 104 9.47 18.50 4.97
C VAL A 104 10.47 18.36 6.11
N ASP A 105 11.73 18.16 5.76
CA ASP A 105 12.85 18.24 6.68
C ASP A 105 13.19 19.72 6.89
N THR A 106 13.00 20.22 8.10
CA THR A 106 13.17 21.65 8.40
C THR A 106 14.61 22.14 8.30
N ASP A 107 15.57 21.22 8.41
CA ASP A 107 16.98 21.54 8.24
C ASP A 107 17.37 21.67 6.75
N LYS A 108 16.69 20.91 5.88
CA LYS A 108 16.93 20.93 4.42
C LYS A 108 16.08 21.96 3.68
N ASP A 109 14.85 22.22 4.19
CA ASP A 109 13.95 23.22 3.62
C ASP A 109 13.40 24.16 4.73
N PRO A 110 14.27 25.04 5.27
CA PRO A 110 13.86 26.03 6.27
C PRO A 110 12.91 27.08 5.70
N ALA A 111 12.92 27.32 4.40
CA ALA A 111 12.03 28.30 3.77
C ALA A 111 10.57 27.88 3.86
N THR A 112 10.28 26.61 3.55
CA THR A 112 8.92 26.05 3.71
C THR A 112 8.51 26.02 5.19
N ALA A 113 9.41 25.64 6.11
CA ALA A 113 9.11 25.68 7.54
C ALA A 113 8.76 27.10 8.04
N MET A 114 9.48 28.13 7.62
CA MET A 114 9.18 29.53 7.93
C MET A 114 7.85 30.00 7.32
N LYS A 115 7.53 29.59 6.09
CA LYS A 115 6.26 29.91 5.44
C LYS A 115 5.05 29.47 6.27
N TYR A 116 5.14 28.31 6.95
CA TYR A 116 4.10 27.78 7.83
C TYR A 116 4.26 28.19 9.29
N GLY A 117 5.27 29.02 9.64
CA GLY A 117 5.51 29.45 11.01
C GLY A 117 5.80 28.29 11.98
N VAL A 118 6.51 27.26 11.51
CA VAL A 118 6.87 26.10 12.32
C VAL A 118 7.88 26.48 13.38
N THR A 119 7.47 26.43 14.67
CA THR A 119 8.33 26.79 15.82
C THR A 119 8.69 25.59 16.69
N GLY A 120 8.14 24.42 16.39
CA GLY A 120 8.40 23.18 17.14
C GLY A 120 8.12 21.95 16.30
N LEU A 121 8.76 20.83 16.64
CA LEU A 121 8.68 19.56 15.90
C LEU A 121 8.23 18.41 16.82
N PRO A 122 7.51 17.41 16.24
CA PRO A 122 6.93 17.42 14.89
C PRO A 122 5.79 18.45 14.77
N SER A 123 5.50 18.89 13.54
CA SER A 123 4.34 19.74 13.25
C SER A 123 3.59 19.17 12.07
N THR A 124 2.29 19.01 12.21
CA THR A 124 1.43 18.43 11.17
C THR A 124 0.41 19.46 10.72
N TRP A 125 0.27 19.63 9.42
CA TRP A 125 -0.66 20.54 8.76
C TRP A 125 -1.57 19.78 7.81
N PHE A 126 -2.81 20.22 7.73
CA PHE A 126 -3.78 19.77 6.75
C PHE A 126 -4.05 20.92 5.79
N LEU A 127 -3.94 20.64 4.47
CA LEU A 127 -4.18 21.64 3.44
C LEU A 127 -5.28 21.17 2.51
N THR A 128 -5.95 22.14 1.88
CA THR A 128 -6.85 21.87 0.76
C THR A 128 -6.05 21.35 -0.45
N GLU A 129 -6.74 20.87 -1.48
CA GLU A 129 -6.13 20.52 -2.76
C GLU A 129 -5.46 21.70 -3.48
N MET A 130 -5.82 22.93 -3.09
CA MET A 130 -5.19 24.16 -3.60
C MET A 130 -4.00 24.63 -2.75
N GLY A 131 -3.68 23.91 -1.64
CA GLY A 131 -2.57 24.22 -0.75
C GLY A 131 -2.90 25.26 0.33
N GLU A 132 -4.16 25.58 0.55
CA GLU A 132 -4.61 26.47 1.62
C GLU A 132 -4.70 25.71 2.95
N ALA A 133 -4.34 26.36 4.06
CA ALA A 133 -4.35 25.74 5.37
C ALA A 133 -5.78 25.49 5.87
N ILE A 134 -6.10 24.23 6.21
CA ILE A 134 -7.31 23.82 6.92
C ILE A 134 -7.08 23.88 8.43
N GLY A 135 -5.93 23.36 8.90
CA GLY A 135 -5.57 23.34 10.31
C GLY A 135 -4.19 22.78 10.57
N THR A 136 -3.73 22.89 11.80
CA THR A 136 -2.43 22.40 12.25
C THR A 136 -2.51 21.74 13.62
N VAL A 137 -1.69 20.72 13.83
CA VAL A 137 -1.53 20.02 15.12
C VAL A 137 -0.04 19.92 15.44
N PRO A 138 0.43 20.60 16.50
CA PRO A 138 1.81 20.50 16.94
C PRO A 138 2.04 19.23 17.77
N GLY A 139 3.25 18.71 17.72
CA GLY A 139 3.71 17.61 18.56
C GLY A 139 3.36 16.22 18.05
N PHE A 140 3.71 15.23 18.86
CA PHE A 140 3.47 13.81 18.58
C PHE A 140 1.98 13.48 18.60
N ILE A 141 1.51 12.79 17.57
CA ILE A 141 0.12 12.34 17.44
C ILE A 141 0.11 10.81 17.40
N PRO A 142 -0.53 10.12 18.36
CA PRO A 142 -0.71 8.66 18.32
C PRO A 142 -1.54 8.19 17.12
N PRO A 143 -1.49 6.90 16.73
CA PRO A 143 -2.17 6.38 15.56
C PRO A 143 -3.69 6.62 15.52
N GLU A 144 -4.40 6.29 16.60
CA GLU A 144 -5.85 6.38 16.66
C GLU A 144 -6.36 7.85 16.61
N PRO A 145 -5.81 8.80 17.39
CA PRO A 145 -6.12 10.21 17.22
C PRO A 145 -5.83 10.73 15.82
N LEU A 146 -4.70 10.37 15.23
CA LEU A 146 -4.40 10.81 13.86
C LEU A 146 -5.42 10.26 12.85
N LEU A 147 -5.78 8.98 12.94
CA LEU A 147 -6.78 8.39 12.05
C LEU A 147 -8.15 9.06 12.19
N ALA A 148 -8.55 9.45 13.42
CA ALA A 148 -9.79 10.19 13.64
C ALA A 148 -9.74 11.58 12.99
N MET A 149 -8.65 12.33 13.18
CA MET A 149 -8.44 13.65 12.55
C MET A 149 -8.43 13.56 11.01
N LEU A 150 -7.78 12.54 10.46
CA LEU A 150 -7.75 12.31 9.01
C LEU A 150 -9.17 12.11 8.45
N LYS A 151 -10.01 11.33 9.12
CA LYS A 151 -11.40 11.11 8.71
C LYS A 151 -12.24 12.39 8.81
N GLU A 152 -12.06 13.16 9.87
CA GLU A 152 -12.74 14.44 10.07
C GLU A 152 -12.36 15.44 8.97
N VAL A 153 -11.05 15.66 8.77
CA VAL A 153 -10.55 16.57 7.73
C VAL A 153 -10.97 16.13 6.33
N ASN A 154 -10.97 14.83 6.05
CA ASN A 154 -11.42 14.33 4.75
C ASN A 154 -12.91 14.62 4.49
N GLY A 155 -13.75 14.59 5.53
CA GLY A 155 -15.17 14.91 5.46
C GLY A 155 -15.50 16.41 5.33
N ILE A 156 -14.52 17.31 5.50
CA ILE A 156 -14.72 18.75 5.32
C ILE A 156 -14.84 19.03 3.82
N ASP A 157 -16.02 19.54 3.40
CA ASP A 157 -16.22 20.03 2.04
C ASP A 157 -15.44 21.34 1.86
N THR A 158 -14.38 21.29 1.07
CA THR A 158 -13.57 22.46 0.68
C THR A 158 -14.00 23.03 -0.68
N GLY A 159 -15.20 22.65 -1.14
CA GLY A 159 -15.79 23.13 -2.39
C GLY A 159 -16.03 24.65 -2.34
N GLY A 160 -15.23 25.38 -3.10
CA GLY A 160 -15.48 26.73 -3.51
C GLY A 160 -16.13 26.75 -4.88
#